data_4ab41335b4e3edfcdcc1a699bd846e4a
#
_entry.id   4ab41335b4e3edfcdcc1a699bd846e4a
#
_cell.length_a   1.000
_cell.length_b   1.000
_cell.length_c   1.000
_cell.angle_alpha   90.00
_cell.angle_beta   90.00
_cell.angle_gamma   90.00
#
_symmetry.space_group_name_H-M   'P 1'
#
loop_
_entity.id
_entity.type
_entity.pdbx_description
1 polymer ?
#
loop_
_entity_poly.entity_id
_entity_poly.type
_entity_poly.pdbx_seq_one_letter_code
_entity_poly.pdbx_strand_id
1 'polypeptide(L)'
;MSLNELAFKLNAHQTDEGTCFDAVLSDEDVLEVICSNNEEFPINIVKTETQLLAITPLFTVAEVQVNKLSELNEELLLISPAIPLSSIGRQGETYILFGSMALNTTLDNVIHELEVQAENTLDVLQVIEPLLV
;
A
#
# COMPACT_ATOMS: atom_id res chain seq x y z
N MET A 1 -2.10 9.38 -17.68
CA MET A 1 -0.86 9.83 -17.01
C MET A 1 0.13 8.68 -16.97
N SER A 2 1.34 8.90 -17.45
CA SER A 2 2.38 7.87 -17.38
C SER A 2 2.95 7.76 -15.96
N LEU A 3 3.63 6.65 -15.66
CA LEU A 3 4.27 6.51 -14.34
C LEU A 3 5.38 7.55 -14.14
N ASN A 4 6.09 7.94 -15.20
CA ASN A 4 7.08 9.01 -15.15
C ASN A 4 6.46 10.35 -14.76
N GLU A 5 5.34 10.70 -15.38
CA GLU A 5 4.61 11.93 -15.03
C GLU A 5 4.11 11.90 -13.60
N LEU A 6 3.60 10.73 -13.18
CA LEU A 6 3.11 10.55 -11.82
C LEU A 6 4.24 10.73 -10.82
N ALA A 7 5.41 10.13 -11.07
CA ALA A 7 6.58 10.28 -10.21
C ALA A 7 6.98 11.74 -10.06
N PHE A 8 7.07 12.47 -11.17
CA PHE A 8 7.43 13.88 -11.16
C PHE A 8 6.44 14.72 -10.34
N LYS A 9 5.15 14.47 -10.53
CA LYS A 9 4.11 15.23 -9.83
C LYS A 9 4.05 14.90 -8.34
N LEU A 10 4.24 13.63 -7.97
CA LEU A 10 4.27 13.22 -6.57
C LEU A 10 5.45 13.85 -5.83
N ASN A 11 6.64 13.85 -6.44
CA ASN A 11 7.83 14.42 -5.82
C ASN A 11 7.72 15.93 -5.59
N ALA A 12 6.87 16.61 -6.35
CA ALA A 12 6.65 18.05 -6.26
C ALA A 12 5.47 18.42 -5.35
N HIS A 13 4.77 17.44 -4.76
CA HIS A 13 3.53 17.67 -4.03
C HIS A 13 3.72 17.52 -2.52
N GLN A 14 3.00 18.34 -1.77
CA GLN A 14 2.83 18.18 -0.33
C GLN A 14 1.34 18.34 -0.02
N THR A 15 0.77 17.42 0.76
CA THR A 15 -0.65 17.48 1.12
C THR A 15 -0.90 18.55 2.17
N ASP A 16 -2.19 18.89 2.38
CA ASP A 16 -2.60 19.83 3.42
C ASP A 16 -2.20 19.35 4.82
N GLU A 17 -2.08 18.05 5.02
CA GLU A 17 -1.64 17.44 6.27
C GLU A 17 -0.12 17.36 6.40
N GLY A 18 0.60 17.82 5.38
CA GLY A 18 2.05 17.87 5.38
C GLY A 18 2.75 16.63 4.83
N THR A 19 2.01 15.66 4.27
CA THR A 19 2.59 14.45 3.70
C THR A 19 3.32 14.77 2.41
N CYS A 20 4.58 14.33 2.32
CA CYS A 20 5.42 14.42 1.13
C CYS A 20 5.66 13.03 0.57
N PHE A 21 6.06 12.96 -0.69
CA PHE A 21 6.28 11.71 -1.41
C PHE A 21 7.68 11.67 -2.02
N ASP A 22 8.32 10.52 -1.91
CA ASP A 22 9.56 10.22 -2.63
C ASP A 22 9.27 9.08 -3.58
N ALA A 23 9.11 9.41 -4.87
CA ALA A 23 8.68 8.47 -5.90
C ALA A 23 9.84 8.19 -6.87
N VAL A 24 10.19 6.92 -7.03
CA VAL A 24 11.27 6.45 -7.89
C VAL A 24 10.76 5.35 -8.80
N LEU A 25 10.90 5.55 -10.11
CA LEU A 25 10.50 4.55 -11.11
C LEU A 25 11.65 3.56 -11.33
N SER A 26 11.37 2.26 -11.17
CA SER A 26 12.36 1.21 -11.41
C SER A 26 12.44 0.85 -12.91
N ASP A 27 13.47 0.07 -13.26
CA ASP A 27 13.64 -0.43 -14.63
C ASP A 27 12.54 -1.42 -15.05
N GLU A 28 11.79 -1.95 -14.07
CA GLU A 28 10.69 -2.89 -14.31
C GLU A 28 9.32 -2.21 -14.39
N ASP A 29 9.30 -0.88 -14.56
CA ASP A 29 8.08 -0.07 -14.62
C ASP A 29 7.23 -0.17 -13.34
N VAL A 30 7.88 -0.29 -12.19
CA VAL A 30 7.25 -0.20 -10.88
C VAL A 30 7.63 1.13 -10.27
N LEU A 31 6.63 1.90 -9.85
CA LEU A 31 6.86 3.17 -9.17
C LEU A 31 6.84 2.94 -7.66
N GLU A 32 7.99 2.99 -7.03
CA GLU A 32 8.08 2.91 -5.57
C GLU A 32 7.84 4.30 -4.98
N VAL A 33 6.87 4.41 -4.09
CA VAL A 33 6.53 5.66 -3.43
C VAL A 33 6.71 5.51 -1.92
N ILE A 34 7.57 6.36 -1.36
CA ILE A 34 7.75 6.46 0.08
C ILE A 34 6.93 7.67 0.55
N CYS A 35 5.93 7.42 1.40
CA CYS A 35 5.11 8.48 1.98
C CYS A 35 5.69 8.90 3.32
N SER A 36 5.82 10.20 3.57
CA SER A 36 6.42 10.70 4.81
C SER A 36 5.63 10.34 6.06
N ASN A 37 4.35 9.99 5.92
CA ASN A 37 3.51 9.54 7.04
C ASN A 37 3.70 8.07 7.40
N ASN A 38 4.45 7.29 6.60
CA ASN A 38 4.87 5.93 6.92
C ASN A 38 6.02 5.49 6.02
N GLU A 39 7.25 5.89 6.36
CA GLU A 39 8.42 5.64 5.52
C GLU A 39 8.89 4.18 5.54
N GLU A 40 8.52 3.41 6.56
CA GLU A 40 8.93 2.01 6.70
C GLU A 40 8.26 1.08 5.69
N PHE A 41 7.12 1.48 5.14
CA PHE A 41 6.32 0.64 4.24
C PHE A 41 6.05 1.35 2.92
N PRO A 42 7.02 1.30 1.98
CA PRO A 42 6.83 1.87 0.66
C PRO A 42 5.65 1.26 -0.07
N ILE A 43 5.02 2.06 -0.94
CA ILE A 43 3.91 1.64 -1.78
C ILE A 43 4.42 1.48 -3.20
N ASN A 44 4.17 0.33 -3.81
CA ASN A 44 4.54 0.07 -5.19
C ASN A 44 3.34 0.28 -6.10
N ILE A 45 3.45 1.20 -7.04
CA ILE A 45 2.40 1.45 -8.02
C ILE A 45 2.75 0.71 -9.31
N VAL A 46 1.82 -0.13 -9.76
CA VAL A 46 1.94 -0.91 -10.98
C VAL A 46 0.78 -0.54 -11.89
N LYS A 47 1.07 -0.30 -13.17
CA LYS A 47 0.05 -0.03 -14.18
C LYS A 47 -0.21 -1.29 -14.96
N THR A 48 -1.45 -1.77 -14.92
CA THR A 48 -1.91 -2.91 -15.73
C THR A 48 -2.69 -2.41 -16.95
N GLU A 49 -3.21 -3.32 -17.76
CA GLU A 49 -4.04 -2.95 -18.91
C GLU A 49 -5.38 -2.32 -18.50
N THR A 50 -5.83 -2.57 -17.27
CA THR A 50 -7.17 -2.16 -16.82
C THR A 50 -7.17 -1.19 -15.65
N GLN A 51 -6.05 -1.09 -14.89
CA GLN A 51 -6.05 -0.32 -13.64
C GLN A 51 -4.65 0.06 -13.18
N LEU A 52 -4.59 0.99 -12.23
CA LEU A 52 -3.42 1.24 -11.42
C LEU A 52 -3.60 0.50 -10.09
N LEU A 53 -2.57 -0.26 -9.69
CA LEU A 53 -2.56 -0.96 -8.40
C LEU A 53 -1.51 -0.31 -7.51
N ALA A 54 -1.92 0.06 -6.29
CA ALA A 54 -1.01 0.54 -5.25
C ALA A 54 -0.86 -0.58 -4.22
N ILE A 55 0.33 -1.15 -4.09
CA ILE A 55 0.58 -2.36 -3.30
C ILE A 55 1.59 -2.05 -2.20
N THR A 56 1.22 -2.36 -0.95
CA THR A 56 2.12 -2.29 0.19
C THR A 56 2.40 -3.69 0.70
N PRO A 57 3.61 -4.24 0.50
CA PRO A 57 3.99 -5.51 1.15
C PRO A 57 4.04 -5.31 2.67
N LEU A 58 3.40 -6.19 3.42
CA LEU A 58 3.29 -6.08 4.87
C LEU A 58 4.28 -6.99 5.60
N PHE A 59 4.15 -8.30 5.37
CA PHE A 59 4.98 -9.34 5.98
C PHE A 59 4.78 -10.64 5.21
N THR A 60 5.64 -11.62 5.49
CA THR A 60 5.55 -12.95 4.87
C THR A 60 4.99 -13.98 5.85
N VAL A 61 4.57 -15.13 5.30
CA VAL A 61 4.11 -16.26 6.12
C VAL A 61 5.17 -16.68 7.15
N ALA A 62 6.46 -16.60 6.78
CA ALA A 62 7.56 -16.97 7.68
C ALA A 62 7.66 -16.07 8.91
N GLU A 63 7.10 -14.88 8.86
CA GLU A 63 7.11 -13.93 9.98
C GLU A 63 5.93 -14.11 10.94
N VAL A 64 5.04 -15.05 10.65
CA VAL A 64 3.90 -15.38 11.52
C VAL A 64 4.33 -16.45 12.53
N GLN A 65 3.90 -16.28 13.79
CA GLN A 65 4.22 -17.26 14.84
C GLN A 65 3.68 -18.64 14.47
N VAL A 66 4.41 -19.68 14.87
CA VAL A 66 4.02 -21.08 14.66
C VAL A 66 2.62 -21.31 15.24
N ASN A 67 1.75 -21.94 14.46
CA ASN A 67 0.35 -22.27 14.81
C ASN A 67 -0.58 -21.06 14.92
N LYS A 68 -0.16 -19.87 14.45
CA LYS A 68 -0.98 -18.65 14.47
C LYS A 68 -1.48 -18.21 13.09
N LEU A 69 -1.11 -18.91 12.02
CA LEU A 69 -1.46 -18.51 10.67
C LEU A 69 -2.98 -18.49 10.44
N SER A 70 -3.71 -19.50 10.96
CA SER A 70 -5.14 -19.55 10.82
C SER A 70 -5.84 -18.41 11.54
N GLU A 71 -5.38 -18.08 12.75
CA GLU A 71 -5.90 -16.96 13.53
C GLU A 71 -5.61 -15.62 12.82
N LEU A 72 -4.39 -15.49 12.28
CA LEU A 72 -4.00 -14.29 11.53
C LEU A 72 -4.92 -14.08 10.31
N ASN A 73 -5.14 -15.12 9.54
CA ASN A 73 -6.00 -15.04 8.35
C ASN A 73 -7.43 -14.64 8.71
N GLU A 74 -7.97 -15.19 9.80
CA GLU A 74 -9.29 -14.81 10.28
C GLU A 74 -9.36 -13.35 10.69
N GLU A 75 -8.38 -12.86 11.46
CA GLU A 75 -8.33 -11.47 11.88
C GLU A 75 -8.25 -10.52 10.67
N LEU A 76 -7.41 -10.83 9.71
CA LEU A 76 -7.27 -10.00 8.51
C LEU A 76 -8.56 -9.94 7.70
N LEU A 77 -9.26 -11.07 7.55
CA LEU A 77 -10.54 -11.11 6.85
C LEU A 77 -11.61 -10.30 7.57
N LEU A 78 -11.62 -10.34 8.89
CA LEU A 78 -12.59 -9.60 9.70
C LEU A 78 -12.40 -8.10 9.63
N ILE A 79 -11.15 -7.63 9.62
CA ILE A 79 -10.87 -6.19 9.60
C ILE A 79 -10.91 -5.58 8.20
N SER A 80 -10.71 -6.38 7.15
CA SER A 80 -10.60 -5.87 5.77
C SER A 80 -11.78 -4.99 5.35
N PRO A 81 -13.04 -5.35 5.62
CA PRO A 81 -14.17 -4.49 5.23
C PRO A 81 -14.22 -3.13 5.93
N ALA A 82 -13.54 -2.98 7.06
CA ALA A 82 -13.50 -1.73 7.81
C ALA A 82 -12.40 -0.77 7.37
N ILE A 83 -11.48 -1.24 6.51
CA ILE A 83 -10.36 -0.43 6.04
C ILE A 83 -10.82 0.45 4.87
N PRO A 84 -10.69 1.79 4.97
CA PRO A 84 -11.10 2.66 3.87
C PRO A 84 -10.13 2.60 2.69
N LEU A 85 -10.65 2.49 1.47
CA LEU A 85 -9.93 2.57 0.20
C LEU A 85 -8.90 1.48 -0.06
N SER A 86 -8.64 0.60 0.88
CA SER A 86 -7.66 -0.49 0.74
C SER A 86 -8.29 -1.82 1.09
N SER A 87 -7.68 -2.89 0.58
CA SER A 87 -8.07 -4.26 0.87
C SER A 87 -6.83 -5.07 1.23
N ILE A 88 -7.03 -6.18 1.92
CA ILE A 88 -5.95 -7.08 2.30
C ILE A 88 -5.95 -8.27 1.36
N GLY A 89 -4.77 -8.65 0.89
CA GLY A 89 -4.60 -9.79 0.02
C GLY A 89 -3.29 -10.50 0.27
N ARG A 90 -2.98 -11.45 -0.60
CA ARG A 90 -1.75 -12.21 -0.51
C ARG A 90 -1.21 -12.48 -1.91
N GLN A 91 0.06 -12.20 -2.12
CA GLN A 91 0.79 -12.55 -3.34
C GLN A 91 1.84 -13.58 -2.98
N GLY A 92 1.66 -14.84 -3.43
CA GLY A 92 2.52 -15.92 -2.96
C GLY A 92 2.46 -16.04 -1.44
N GLU A 93 3.61 -15.89 -0.79
CA GLU A 93 3.72 -15.96 0.67
C GLU A 93 3.75 -14.58 1.35
N THR A 94 3.59 -13.51 0.58
CA THR A 94 3.61 -12.14 1.10
C THR A 94 2.20 -11.59 1.26
N TYR A 95 1.87 -11.16 2.48
CA TYR A 95 0.63 -10.43 2.74
C TYR A 95 0.79 -8.99 2.30
N ILE A 96 -0.24 -8.46 1.65
CA ILE A 96 -0.23 -7.12 1.09
C ILE A 96 -1.47 -6.34 1.49
N LEU A 97 -1.32 -5.04 1.56
CA LEU A 97 -2.42 -4.09 1.54
C LEU A 97 -2.41 -3.47 0.16
N PHE A 98 -3.56 -3.34 -0.48
CA PHE A 98 -3.60 -2.81 -1.84
C PHE A 98 -4.85 -2.00 -2.11
N GLY A 99 -4.73 -1.09 -3.07
CA GLY A 99 -5.84 -0.32 -3.60
C GLY A 99 -5.82 -0.32 -5.11
N SER A 100 -7.00 -0.28 -5.73
CA SER A 100 -7.16 -0.21 -7.19
C SER A 100 -7.71 1.14 -7.59
N MET A 101 -7.14 1.72 -8.65
CA MET A 101 -7.59 2.98 -9.20
C MET A 101 -7.82 2.83 -10.70
N ALA A 102 -8.76 3.59 -11.25
CA ALA A 102 -8.97 3.63 -12.70
C ALA A 102 -7.75 4.19 -13.41
N LEU A 103 -7.47 3.74 -14.64
CA LEU A 103 -6.35 4.25 -15.44
C LEU A 103 -6.43 5.75 -15.69
N ASN A 104 -7.64 6.30 -15.72
CA ASN A 104 -7.88 7.72 -15.93
C ASN A 104 -8.13 8.49 -14.63
N THR A 105 -7.72 7.92 -13.49
CA THR A 105 -7.87 8.61 -12.21
C THR A 105 -7.08 9.91 -12.18
N THR A 106 -7.49 10.82 -11.31
CA THR A 106 -6.83 12.12 -11.16
C THR A 106 -5.63 12.03 -10.22
N LEU A 107 -4.72 12.98 -10.35
CA LEU A 107 -3.58 13.10 -9.43
C LEU A 107 -4.05 13.26 -7.98
N ASP A 108 -5.06 14.10 -7.75
CA ASP A 108 -5.59 14.33 -6.40
C ASP A 108 -6.11 13.04 -5.77
N ASN A 109 -6.76 12.19 -6.58
CA ASN A 109 -7.24 10.91 -6.09
C ASN A 109 -6.10 9.95 -5.76
N VAL A 110 -5.06 9.90 -6.59
CA VAL A 110 -3.87 9.08 -6.32
C VAL A 110 -3.23 9.52 -5.01
N ILE A 111 -3.02 10.81 -4.83
CA ILE A 111 -2.41 11.38 -3.62
C ILE A 111 -3.23 10.99 -2.38
N HIS A 112 -4.54 11.16 -2.44
CA HIS A 112 -5.44 10.82 -1.34
C HIS A 112 -5.35 9.34 -0.98
N GLU A 113 -5.41 8.47 -1.98
CA GLU A 113 -5.34 7.02 -1.74
C GLU A 113 -3.99 6.59 -1.17
N LEU A 114 -2.89 7.16 -1.64
CA LEU A 114 -1.56 6.84 -1.10
C LEU A 114 -1.43 7.27 0.36
N GLU A 115 -1.89 8.46 0.70
CA GLU A 115 -1.84 8.96 2.07
C GLU A 115 -2.66 8.08 3.01
N VAL A 116 -3.87 7.71 2.59
CA VAL A 116 -4.75 6.82 3.36
C VAL A 116 -4.16 5.42 3.47
N GLN A 117 -3.60 4.87 2.40
CA GLN A 117 -3.00 3.53 2.43
C GLN A 117 -1.82 3.46 3.39
N ALA A 118 -0.99 4.49 3.44
CA ALA A 118 0.13 4.55 4.37
C ALA A 118 -0.36 4.53 5.84
N GLU A 119 -1.44 5.24 6.14
CA GLU A 119 -2.06 5.22 7.46
C GLU A 119 -2.71 3.87 7.77
N ASN A 120 -3.42 3.29 6.80
CA ASN A 120 -4.06 1.98 6.94
C ASN A 120 -3.04 0.89 7.28
N THR A 121 -1.85 0.97 6.72
CA THR A 121 -0.77 0.02 6.99
C THR A 121 -0.45 -0.04 8.49
N LEU A 122 -0.35 1.11 9.14
CA LEU A 122 -0.09 1.17 10.58
C LEU A 122 -1.23 0.54 11.37
N ASP A 123 -2.48 0.83 11.00
CA ASP A 123 -3.66 0.31 11.69
C ASP A 123 -3.75 -1.22 11.58
N VAL A 124 -3.51 -1.76 10.38
CA VAL A 124 -3.53 -3.21 10.16
C VAL A 124 -2.44 -3.90 10.97
N LEU A 125 -1.22 -3.38 10.93
CA LEU A 125 -0.08 -3.97 11.65
C LEU A 125 -0.31 -3.95 13.15
N GLN A 126 -0.93 -2.92 13.70
CA GLN A 126 -1.27 -2.86 15.13
C GLN A 126 -2.16 -4.02 15.55
N VAL A 127 -3.14 -4.38 14.73
CA VAL A 127 -4.08 -5.45 15.05
C VAL A 127 -3.40 -6.81 15.06
N ILE A 128 -2.49 -7.07 14.13
CA ILE A 128 -1.93 -8.41 13.93
C ILE A 128 -0.53 -8.59 14.53
N GLU A 129 0.08 -7.52 15.04
CA GLU A 129 1.42 -7.57 15.63
C GLU A 129 1.60 -8.68 16.68
N PRO A 130 0.62 -8.93 17.59
CA PRO A 130 0.75 -10.02 18.57
C PRO A 130 0.89 -11.42 17.95
N LEU A 131 0.54 -11.59 16.68
CA LEU A 131 0.60 -12.87 15.97
C LEU A 131 1.89 -13.03 15.16
N LEU A 132 2.70 -12.00 15.06
CA LEU A 132 3.98 -12.02 14.36
C LEU A 132 5.13 -12.42 15.30
N VAL A 133 6.19 -12.95 14.71
CA VAL A 133 7.40 -13.30 15.46
C VAL A 133 8.19 -12.07 15.90
#